data_a96b3c503052662a0dcb5452bf81f71e
#
_entry.id   a96b3c503052662a0dcb5452bf81f71e
#
_cell.length_a   1.000
_cell.length_b   1.000
_cell.length_c   1.000
_cell.angle_alpha   90.00
_cell.angle_beta   90.00
_cell.angle_gamma   90.00
#
_symmetry.space_group_name_H-M   'P 1'
#
loop_
_entity.id
_entity.type
_entity.pdbx_description
1 polymer ?
#
loop_
_entity_poly.entity_id
_entity_poly.type
_entity_poly.pdbx_seq_one_letter_code
_entity_poly.pdbx_strand_id
1 'polypeptide(L)'
;MQDELARRKQIGSAYSGKSVFSAKVKCGDCGAWYGMKVWHSNDAYRSKVWRCNCKYEEGKPRCRTPAVRDEDIKERFISAFNAMVTDKTPYLEACEAAKTVLTDTSAIDAEMEELRREMEVVAGLTRKCIEENSTAAQDQEDYAARYNGYVDRYEKAKERYDALTALRQEKLSKAKAIDRFIATVSKREDLLTEFDNRLWLSLVDYAEVQRDGMINFHFFDGTEIFR
;
A
#
# COMPACT_ATOMS: atom_id res chain seq x y z
N MET A 1 0.62 -8.72 11.68
CA MET A 1 2.09 -8.74 11.89
C MET A 1 2.87 -9.14 10.63
N GLN A 2 2.48 -10.20 9.91
CA GLN A 2 3.16 -10.61 8.65
C GLN A 2 3.06 -9.55 7.55
N ASP A 3 1.90 -8.92 7.37
CA ASP A 3 1.67 -7.85 6.38
C ASP A 3 2.56 -6.63 6.64
N GLU A 4 2.75 -6.26 7.92
CA GLU A 4 3.63 -5.17 8.31
C GLU A 4 5.12 -5.50 8.08
N LEU A 5 5.52 -6.75 8.27
CA LEU A 5 6.86 -7.21 7.95
C LEU A 5 7.12 -7.20 6.43
N ALA A 6 6.12 -7.60 5.63
CA ALA A 6 6.19 -7.56 4.17
C ALA A 6 6.30 -6.12 3.67
N ARG A 7 5.47 -5.19 4.19
CA ARG A 7 5.52 -3.76 3.89
C ARG A 7 6.90 -3.16 4.21
N ARG A 8 7.47 -3.48 5.38
CA ARG A 8 8.80 -3.00 5.78
C ARG A 8 9.92 -3.51 4.88
N LYS A 9 9.83 -4.75 4.40
CA LYS A 9 10.79 -5.31 3.43
C LYS A 9 10.78 -4.55 2.10
N GLN A 10 9.60 -4.15 1.61
CA GLN A 10 9.48 -3.36 0.38
C GLN A 10 10.10 -1.95 0.50
N ILE A 11 10.07 -1.36 1.69
CA ILE A 11 10.61 -0.02 1.95
C ILE A 11 12.14 -0.03 2.09
N GLY A 12 12.76 -1.19 2.26
CA GLY A 12 14.20 -1.36 2.39
C GLY A 12 14.70 -1.64 3.82
N SER A 13 15.87 -2.25 3.94
CA SER A 13 16.42 -2.86 5.16
C SER A 13 16.92 -1.88 6.25
N ALA A 14 16.84 -0.57 6.05
CA ALA A 14 17.42 0.44 6.94
C ALA A 14 16.64 0.69 8.24
N TYR A 15 15.50 0.01 8.45
CA TYR A 15 14.62 0.29 9.60
C TYR A 15 14.81 -0.76 10.70
N SER A 16 15.18 -0.32 11.89
CA SER A 16 15.46 -1.19 13.04
C SER A 16 14.27 -2.01 13.54
N GLY A 17 13.04 -1.70 13.10
CA GLY A 17 11.82 -2.41 13.50
C GLY A 17 11.46 -2.35 15.00
N LYS A 18 12.24 -1.61 15.79
CA LYS A 18 12.08 -1.54 17.26
C LYS A 18 10.93 -0.66 17.76
N SER A 19 10.32 0.15 16.87
CA SER A 19 9.19 1.02 17.22
C SER A 19 8.04 0.81 16.25
N VAL A 20 6.81 0.99 16.73
CA VAL A 20 5.59 0.96 15.91
C VAL A 20 5.56 2.07 14.86
N PHE A 21 6.33 3.14 15.08
CA PHE A 21 6.46 4.27 14.15
C PHE A 21 7.53 4.05 13.06
N SER A 22 8.34 2.98 13.16
CA SER A 22 9.36 2.66 12.14
C SER A 22 8.71 2.41 10.79
N ALA A 23 9.17 3.15 9.75
CA ALA A 23 8.60 3.13 8.40
C ALA A 23 7.09 3.47 8.35
N LYS A 24 6.63 4.31 9.29
CA LYS A 24 5.26 4.82 9.33
C LYS A 24 5.16 6.35 9.51
N VAL A 25 6.29 7.05 9.62
CA VAL A 25 6.29 8.51 9.69
C VAL A 25 7.06 9.07 8.50
N LYS A 26 6.40 9.85 7.66
CA LYS A 26 6.92 10.50 6.45
C LYS A 26 7.14 11.99 6.63
N CYS A 27 7.95 12.56 5.78
CA CYS A 27 8.19 13.99 5.67
C CYS A 27 7.28 14.59 4.61
N GLY A 28 6.46 15.57 4.96
CA GLY A 28 5.61 16.30 4.04
C GLY A 28 6.35 17.20 3.04
N ASP A 29 7.65 17.48 3.28
CA ASP A 29 8.48 18.24 2.34
C ASP A 29 9.08 17.39 1.22
N CYS A 30 9.60 16.20 1.56
CA CYS A 30 10.41 15.41 0.62
C CYS A 30 9.99 13.94 0.50
N GLY A 31 8.94 13.52 1.20
CA GLY A 31 8.44 12.14 1.18
C GLY A 31 9.36 11.12 1.86
N ALA A 32 10.55 11.50 2.33
CA ALA A 32 11.47 10.57 2.99
C ALA A 32 10.93 10.14 4.36
N TRP A 33 11.30 8.92 4.76
CA TRP A 33 10.91 8.40 6.06
C TRP A 33 11.66 9.08 7.19
N TYR A 34 10.98 9.25 8.31
CA TYR A 34 11.58 9.67 9.57
C TYR A 34 12.31 8.50 10.23
N GLY A 35 13.48 8.80 10.79
CA GLY A 35 14.27 7.87 11.60
C GLY A 35 14.25 8.27 13.07
N MET A 36 14.19 7.27 13.96
CA MET A 36 14.26 7.49 15.40
C MET A 36 15.68 7.89 15.82
N LYS A 37 15.78 8.92 16.64
CA LYS A 37 16.99 9.37 17.32
C LYS A 37 16.73 9.46 18.81
N VAL A 38 17.78 9.32 19.61
CA VAL A 38 17.70 9.53 21.06
C VAL A 38 18.48 10.80 21.36
N TRP A 39 17.79 11.79 21.94
CA TRP A 39 18.39 13.02 22.44
C TRP A 39 18.63 12.86 23.94
N HIS A 40 19.68 13.51 24.44
CA HIS A 40 20.06 13.48 25.86
C HIS A 40 20.18 12.03 26.37
N SER A 41 20.91 11.18 25.62
CA SER A 41 21.00 9.75 25.93
C SER A 41 21.56 9.42 27.31
N ASN A 42 22.32 10.35 27.89
CA ASN A 42 23.10 10.16 29.13
C ASN A 42 22.56 10.99 30.31
N ASP A 43 21.39 11.63 30.20
CA ASP A 43 20.82 12.45 31.24
C ASP A 43 19.34 12.19 31.49
N ALA A 44 18.78 12.87 32.53
CA ALA A 44 17.39 12.75 32.92
C ALA A 44 16.37 13.24 31.86
N TYR A 45 16.83 14.00 30.85
CA TYR A 45 16.00 14.55 29.77
C TYR A 45 16.01 13.66 28.52
N ARG A 46 16.45 12.42 28.66
CA ARG A 46 16.48 11.45 27.58
C ARG A 46 15.12 11.33 26.90
N SER A 47 15.09 11.63 25.59
CA SER A 47 13.85 11.58 24.79
C SER A 47 14.08 10.90 23.46
N LYS A 48 13.06 10.19 22.99
CA LYS A 48 13.01 9.65 21.64
C LYS A 48 12.39 10.69 20.72
N VAL A 49 13.10 11.01 19.65
CA VAL A 49 12.65 11.95 18.63
C VAL A 49 12.72 11.34 17.26
N TRP A 50 11.79 11.70 16.43
CA TRP A 50 11.70 11.30 15.03
C TRP A 50 12.14 12.47 14.16
N ARG A 51 12.98 12.22 13.17
CA ARG A 51 13.53 13.24 12.28
C ARG A 51 13.66 12.71 10.87
N CYS A 52 13.36 13.57 9.87
CA CYS A 52 13.48 13.21 8.46
C CYS A 52 14.92 12.75 8.12
N ASN A 53 15.03 11.57 7.51
CA ASN A 53 16.32 10.98 7.13
C ASN A 53 17.04 11.78 6.05
N CYS A 54 16.32 12.47 5.16
CA CYS A 54 16.91 13.34 4.14
C CYS A 54 17.85 14.42 4.71
N LYS A 55 17.67 14.81 6.00
CA LYS A 55 18.56 15.75 6.68
C LYS A 55 19.99 15.24 6.89
N TYR A 56 20.21 13.94 6.72
CA TYR A 56 21.49 13.26 6.91
C TYR A 56 22.11 12.79 5.58
N GLU A 57 21.40 13.00 4.44
CA GLU A 57 21.92 12.65 3.12
C GLU A 57 22.75 13.81 2.56
N GLU A 58 24.00 13.53 2.20
CA GLU A 58 24.89 14.51 1.57
C GLU A 58 24.38 14.92 0.19
N GLY A 59 24.52 16.20 -0.16
CA GLY A 59 24.15 16.72 -1.48
C GLY A 59 22.66 17.00 -1.69
N LYS A 60 21.78 16.67 -0.72
CA LYS A 60 20.35 16.98 -0.81
C LYS A 60 19.97 18.24 -0.04
N PRO A 61 18.99 19.04 -0.53
CA PRO A 61 18.43 20.16 0.21
C PRO A 61 17.91 19.68 1.58
N ARG A 62 18.27 20.40 2.64
CA ARG A 62 17.80 20.04 4.00
C ARG A 62 16.32 20.33 4.13
N CYS A 63 15.53 19.30 4.46
CA CYS A 63 14.10 19.46 4.79
C CYS A 63 13.91 20.43 5.97
N ARG A 64 12.84 21.23 5.90
CA ARG A 64 12.48 22.19 6.94
C ARG A 64 11.49 21.65 7.96
N THR A 65 10.94 20.46 7.73
CA THR A 65 10.02 19.80 8.69
C THR A 65 10.69 19.62 10.05
N PRO A 66 10.00 19.86 11.17
CA PRO A 66 10.56 19.75 12.52
C PRO A 66 10.89 18.28 12.88
N ALA A 67 11.68 18.11 13.93
CA ALA A 67 11.73 16.85 14.67
C ALA A 67 10.49 16.73 15.56
N VAL A 68 9.96 15.52 15.69
CA VAL A 68 8.74 15.26 16.50
C VAL A 68 9.09 14.25 17.58
N ARG A 69 8.66 14.49 18.82
CA ARG A 69 8.88 13.53 19.91
C ARG A 69 7.97 12.33 19.75
N ASP A 70 8.41 11.19 20.25
CA ASP A 70 7.63 9.95 20.28
C ASP A 70 6.27 10.14 20.96
N GLU A 71 6.27 10.87 22.07
CA GLU A 71 5.05 11.17 22.82
C GLU A 71 4.10 12.12 22.07
N ASP A 72 4.62 13.11 21.36
CA ASP A 72 3.78 14.03 20.58
C ASP A 72 3.01 13.28 19.47
N ILE A 73 3.64 12.26 18.82
CA ILE A 73 2.96 11.43 17.83
C ILE A 73 1.82 10.64 18.47
N LYS A 74 2.05 10.08 19.67
CA LYS A 74 1.05 9.30 20.40
C LYS A 74 -0.15 10.15 20.83
N GLU A 75 0.11 11.30 21.43
CA GLU A 75 -0.93 12.22 21.90
C GLU A 75 -1.79 12.73 20.73
N ARG A 76 -1.16 13.10 19.62
CA ARG A 76 -1.89 13.55 18.44
C ARG A 76 -2.68 12.44 17.78
N PHE A 77 -2.16 11.19 17.75
CA PHE A 77 -2.93 10.05 17.28
C PHE A 77 -4.16 9.80 18.16
N ILE A 78 -4.02 9.85 19.48
CA ILE A 78 -5.15 9.73 20.43
C ILE A 78 -6.20 10.81 20.12
N SER A 79 -5.76 12.06 19.93
CA SER A 79 -6.66 13.17 19.58
C SER A 79 -7.36 12.96 18.22
N ALA A 80 -6.64 12.48 17.21
CA ALA A 80 -7.19 12.18 15.88
C ALA A 80 -8.23 11.06 15.96
N PHE A 81 -7.89 9.98 16.64
CA PHE A 81 -8.78 8.83 16.80
C PHE A 81 -10.03 9.18 17.60
N ASN A 82 -9.88 9.93 18.71
CA ASN A 82 -11.00 10.33 19.53
C ASN A 82 -11.97 11.26 18.79
N ALA A 83 -11.47 12.17 17.97
CA ALA A 83 -12.31 12.99 17.10
C ALA A 83 -13.14 12.15 16.13
N MET A 84 -12.52 11.12 15.54
CA MET A 84 -13.22 10.18 14.66
C MET A 84 -14.28 9.36 15.40
N VAL A 85 -14.00 8.87 16.59
CA VAL A 85 -14.95 8.08 17.40
C VAL A 85 -16.12 8.93 17.89
N THR A 86 -15.88 10.21 18.19
CA THR A 86 -16.93 11.15 18.65
C THR A 86 -17.98 11.40 17.58
N ASP A 87 -17.57 11.50 16.31
CA ASP A 87 -18.49 11.61 15.16
C ASP A 87 -18.06 10.64 14.06
N LYS A 88 -18.37 9.37 14.26
CA LYS A 88 -17.94 8.29 13.36
C LYS A 88 -18.81 8.12 12.12
N THR A 89 -20.02 8.67 12.11
CA THR A 89 -20.99 8.47 11.01
C THR A 89 -20.43 8.85 9.65
N PRO A 90 -19.88 10.06 9.42
CA PRO A 90 -19.39 10.43 8.08
C PRO A 90 -18.21 9.56 7.62
N TYR A 91 -17.37 9.11 8.54
CA TYR A 91 -16.25 8.22 8.21
C TYR A 91 -16.72 6.84 7.79
N LEU A 92 -17.71 6.26 8.50
CA LEU A 92 -18.27 4.96 8.17
C LEU A 92 -19.03 4.99 6.84
N GLU A 93 -19.79 6.04 6.56
CA GLU A 93 -20.47 6.23 5.27
C GLU A 93 -19.48 6.34 4.11
N ALA A 94 -18.41 7.13 4.27
CA ALA A 94 -17.35 7.24 3.28
C ALA A 94 -16.63 5.89 3.02
N CYS A 95 -16.37 5.13 4.09
CA CYS A 95 -15.80 3.79 4.00
C CYS A 95 -16.68 2.81 3.22
N GLU A 96 -17.98 2.78 3.49
CA GLU A 96 -18.90 1.89 2.75
C GLU A 96 -19.02 2.30 1.28
N ALA A 97 -19.02 3.59 0.96
CA ALA A 97 -19.00 4.08 -0.41
C ALA A 97 -17.70 3.66 -1.13
N ALA A 98 -16.54 3.87 -0.51
CA ALA A 98 -15.25 3.46 -1.07
C ALA A 98 -15.16 1.94 -1.27
N LYS A 99 -15.65 1.15 -0.31
CA LYS A 99 -15.69 -0.30 -0.39
C LYS A 99 -16.55 -0.79 -1.56
N THR A 100 -17.70 -0.16 -1.81
CA THR A 100 -18.56 -0.48 -2.95
C THR A 100 -17.79 -0.36 -4.27
N VAL A 101 -17.05 0.74 -4.45
CA VAL A 101 -16.21 0.95 -5.65
C VAL A 101 -15.07 -0.07 -5.75
N LEU A 102 -14.45 -0.42 -4.62
CA LEU A 102 -13.32 -1.36 -4.60
C LEU A 102 -13.78 -2.80 -4.84
N THR A 103 -14.97 -3.18 -4.41
CA THR A 103 -15.50 -4.54 -4.60
C THR A 103 -16.11 -4.74 -5.98
N ASP A 104 -16.43 -3.67 -6.70
CA ASP A 104 -16.84 -3.80 -8.10
C ASP A 104 -15.61 -4.11 -8.98
N THR A 105 -15.47 -5.40 -9.29
CA THR A 105 -14.45 -5.94 -10.17
C THR A 105 -15.01 -6.42 -11.51
N SER A 106 -16.28 -6.15 -11.80
CA SER A 106 -17.02 -6.69 -12.95
C SER A 106 -16.30 -6.43 -14.29
N ALA A 107 -15.83 -5.22 -14.53
CA ALA A 107 -15.09 -4.87 -15.74
C ALA A 107 -13.74 -5.61 -15.84
N ILE A 108 -13.02 -5.75 -14.73
CA ILE A 108 -11.76 -6.50 -14.66
C ILE A 108 -12.02 -7.98 -14.94
N ASP A 109 -13.03 -8.56 -14.31
CA ASP A 109 -13.39 -9.97 -14.46
C ASP A 109 -13.82 -10.29 -15.91
N ALA A 110 -14.55 -9.38 -16.57
CA ALA A 110 -14.95 -9.52 -17.97
C ALA A 110 -13.73 -9.49 -18.90
N GLU A 111 -12.80 -8.53 -18.74
CA GLU A 111 -11.58 -8.45 -19.54
C GLU A 111 -10.68 -9.68 -19.31
N MET A 112 -10.54 -10.14 -18.08
CA MET A 112 -9.79 -11.36 -17.75
C MET A 112 -10.36 -12.59 -18.46
N GLU A 113 -11.69 -12.72 -18.52
CA GLU A 113 -12.33 -13.83 -19.21
C GLU A 113 -12.12 -13.78 -20.72
N GLU A 114 -12.12 -12.59 -21.33
CA GLU A 114 -11.78 -12.42 -22.75
C GLU A 114 -10.33 -12.80 -23.05
N LEU A 115 -9.39 -12.34 -22.22
CA LEU A 115 -7.98 -12.70 -22.34
C LEU A 115 -7.74 -14.20 -22.17
N ARG A 116 -8.47 -14.85 -21.23
CA ARG A 116 -8.40 -16.30 -21.05
C ARG A 116 -8.83 -17.05 -22.31
N ARG A 117 -9.91 -16.62 -22.93
CA ARG A 117 -10.39 -17.18 -24.23
C ARG A 117 -9.38 -16.97 -25.33
N GLU A 118 -8.80 -15.77 -25.43
CA GLU A 118 -7.76 -15.47 -26.42
C GLU A 118 -6.54 -16.38 -26.25
N MET A 119 -6.05 -16.57 -25.04
CA MET A 119 -4.94 -17.48 -24.75
C MET A 119 -5.27 -18.93 -25.15
N GLU A 120 -6.50 -19.39 -24.89
CA GLU A 120 -6.95 -20.73 -25.26
C GLU A 120 -6.99 -20.93 -26.81
N VAL A 121 -7.55 -19.93 -27.52
CA VAL A 121 -7.57 -19.93 -28.99
C VAL A 121 -6.17 -19.95 -29.57
N VAL A 122 -5.30 -19.06 -29.08
CA VAL A 122 -3.91 -18.96 -29.56
C VAL A 122 -3.12 -20.25 -29.26
N ALA A 123 -3.31 -20.85 -28.09
CA ALA A 123 -2.70 -22.14 -27.78
C ALA A 123 -3.18 -23.28 -28.70
N GLY A 124 -4.45 -23.24 -29.12
CA GLY A 124 -5.01 -24.13 -30.16
C GLY A 124 -4.36 -23.94 -31.52
N LEU A 125 -4.23 -22.68 -31.95
CA LEU A 125 -3.57 -22.30 -33.22
C LEU A 125 -2.09 -22.71 -33.23
N THR A 126 -1.39 -22.52 -32.12
CA THR A 126 0.02 -22.94 -31.97
C THR A 126 0.17 -24.44 -32.12
N ARG A 127 -0.68 -25.24 -31.43
CA ARG A 127 -0.67 -26.71 -31.58
C ARG A 127 -0.93 -27.14 -33.01
N LYS A 128 -1.93 -26.55 -33.67
CA LYS A 128 -2.22 -26.84 -35.10
C LYS A 128 -1.06 -26.49 -36.00
N CYS A 129 -0.42 -25.34 -35.79
CA CYS A 129 0.75 -24.92 -36.57
C CYS A 129 1.92 -25.94 -36.45
N ILE A 130 2.17 -26.45 -35.24
CA ILE A 130 3.19 -27.49 -35.00
C ILE A 130 2.82 -28.80 -35.69
N GLU A 131 1.56 -29.24 -35.60
CA GLU A 131 1.07 -30.46 -36.23
C GLU A 131 1.18 -30.40 -37.76
N GLU A 132 0.77 -29.27 -38.37
CA GLU A 132 0.91 -29.04 -39.82
C GLU A 132 2.37 -29.10 -40.26
N ASN A 133 3.31 -28.53 -39.53
CA ASN A 133 4.73 -28.58 -39.86
C ASN A 133 5.35 -29.99 -39.69
N SER A 134 4.76 -30.83 -38.82
CA SER A 134 5.23 -32.21 -38.63
C SER A 134 4.72 -33.19 -39.70
N THR A 135 3.59 -32.86 -40.35
CA THR A 135 2.91 -33.79 -41.32
C THR A 135 3.13 -33.44 -42.77
N ALA A 136 3.49 -32.21 -43.09
CA ALA A 136 3.67 -31.72 -44.46
C ALA A 136 4.94 -30.86 -44.61
N ALA A 137 5.63 -30.97 -45.71
CA ALA A 137 6.75 -30.07 -46.03
C ALA A 137 6.22 -28.63 -46.16
N GLN A 138 6.70 -27.72 -45.35
CA GLN A 138 6.34 -26.29 -45.36
C GLN A 138 7.58 -25.41 -45.50
N ASP A 139 7.37 -24.18 -45.93
CA ASP A 139 8.40 -23.15 -45.86
C ASP A 139 8.70 -22.85 -44.38
N GLN A 140 9.97 -22.96 -43.99
CA GLN A 140 10.38 -22.82 -42.60
C GLN A 140 10.37 -21.35 -42.15
N GLU A 141 10.51 -20.39 -43.03
CA GLU A 141 10.40 -18.95 -42.70
C GLU A 141 8.92 -18.60 -42.40
N ASP A 142 7.99 -19.07 -43.23
CA ASP A 142 6.56 -18.90 -43.02
C ASP A 142 6.07 -19.61 -41.74
N TYR A 143 6.57 -20.82 -41.49
CA TYR A 143 6.28 -21.52 -40.25
C TYR A 143 6.74 -20.73 -39.01
N ALA A 144 8.03 -20.30 -39.03
CA ALA A 144 8.60 -19.55 -37.92
C ALA A 144 7.85 -18.22 -37.66
N ALA A 145 7.49 -17.51 -38.74
CA ALA A 145 6.74 -16.26 -38.64
C ALA A 145 5.36 -16.47 -37.99
N ARG A 146 4.61 -17.51 -38.41
CA ARG A 146 3.30 -17.86 -37.83
C ARG A 146 3.42 -18.30 -36.37
N TYR A 147 4.34 -19.19 -36.07
CA TYR A 147 4.60 -19.69 -34.73
C TYR A 147 4.95 -18.55 -33.78
N ASN A 148 5.93 -17.72 -34.16
CA ASN A 148 6.33 -16.58 -33.32
C ASN A 148 5.19 -15.56 -33.14
N GLY A 149 4.38 -15.33 -34.18
CA GLY A 149 3.21 -14.48 -34.10
C GLY A 149 2.17 -14.99 -33.08
N TYR A 150 1.98 -16.31 -32.97
CA TYR A 150 1.11 -16.90 -31.95
C TYR A 150 1.74 -16.79 -30.54
N VAL A 151 3.04 -17.05 -30.42
CA VAL A 151 3.75 -16.89 -29.14
C VAL A 151 3.63 -15.45 -28.64
N ASP A 152 3.91 -14.46 -29.47
CA ASP A 152 3.79 -13.04 -29.13
C ASP A 152 2.37 -12.65 -28.68
N ARG A 153 1.35 -13.18 -29.35
CA ARG A 153 -0.06 -12.93 -28.97
C ARG A 153 -0.38 -13.54 -27.62
N TYR A 154 0.06 -14.76 -27.37
CA TYR A 154 -0.14 -15.44 -26.09
C TYR A 154 0.54 -14.70 -24.96
N GLU A 155 1.80 -14.31 -25.15
CA GLU A 155 2.57 -13.61 -24.12
C GLU A 155 1.93 -12.25 -23.78
N LYS A 156 1.51 -11.46 -24.76
CA LYS A 156 0.81 -10.19 -24.54
C LYS A 156 -0.51 -10.37 -23.79
N ALA A 157 -1.30 -11.36 -24.17
CA ALA A 157 -2.56 -11.66 -23.47
C ALA A 157 -2.30 -12.10 -22.02
N LYS A 158 -1.26 -12.91 -21.80
CA LYS A 158 -0.85 -13.38 -20.48
C LYS A 158 -0.35 -12.23 -19.59
N GLU A 159 0.53 -11.38 -20.10
CA GLU A 159 1.03 -10.21 -19.35
C GLU A 159 -0.13 -9.31 -18.89
N ARG A 160 -1.10 -9.06 -19.78
CA ARG A 160 -2.27 -8.27 -19.45
C ARG A 160 -3.16 -8.96 -18.42
N TYR A 161 -3.38 -10.26 -18.54
CA TYR A 161 -4.12 -11.08 -17.58
C TYR A 161 -3.48 -11.04 -16.18
N ASP A 162 -2.16 -11.20 -16.12
CA ASP A 162 -1.39 -11.17 -14.86
C ASP A 162 -1.47 -9.77 -14.21
N ALA A 163 -1.38 -8.69 -14.99
CA ALA A 163 -1.55 -7.32 -14.52
C ALA A 163 -2.96 -7.07 -13.95
N LEU A 164 -4.01 -7.55 -14.62
CA LEU A 164 -5.39 -7.45 -14.15
C LEU A 164 -5.61 -8.26 -12.88
N THR A 165 -5.01 -9.44 -12.79
CA THR A 165 -5.05 -10.29 -11.57
C THR A 165 -4.45 -9.55 -10.38
N ALA A 166 -3.29 -8.90 -10.56
CA ALA A 166 -2.66 -8.10 -9.54
C ALA A 166 -3.53 -6.89 -9.12
N LEU A 167 -4.11 -6.17 -10.08
CA LEU A 167 -5.00 -5.04 -9.82
C LEU A 167 -6.27 -5.46 -9.06
N ARG A 168 -6.89 -6.57 -9.48
CA ARG A 168 -8.04 -7.15 -8.79
C ARG A 168 -7.72 -7.49 -7.34
N GLN A 169 -6.59 -8.16 -7.12
CA GLN A 169 -6.15 -8.53 -5.78
C GLN A 169 -5.85 -7.30 -4.90
N GLU A 170 -5.27 -6.25 -5.47
CA GLU A 170 -5.03 -4.99 -4.78
C GLU A 170 -6.36 -4.35 -4.34
N LYS A 171 -7.35 -4.22 -5.26
CA LYS A 171 -8.67 -3.66 -4.94
C LYS A 171 -9.34 -4.42 -3.79
N LEU A 172 -9.38 -5.76 -3.87
CA LEU A 172 -10.00 -6.60 -2.83
C LEU A 172 -9.24 -6.56 -1.50
N SER A 173 -7.92 -6.40 -1.53
CA SER A 173 -7.11 -6.24 -0.31
C SER A 173 -7.40 -4.90 0.38
N LYS A 174 -7.57 -3.82 -0.39
CA LYS A 174 -7.99 -2.51 0.13
C LYS A 174 -9.40 -2.57 0.73
N ALA A 175 -10.35 -3.22 0.06
CA ALA A 175 -11.70 -3.42 0.60
C ALA A 175 -11.68 -4.17 1.95
N LYS A 176 -10.86 -5.24 2.07
CA LYS A 176 -10.70 -5.94 3.34
C LYS A 176 -10.05 -5.09 4.44
N ALA A 177 -9.17 -4.15 4.08
CA ALA A 177 -8.61 -3.20 5.04
C ALA A 177 -9.68 -2.24 5.56
N ILE A 178 -10.56 -1.76 4.67
CA ILE A 178 -11.73 -0.94 5.03
C ILE A 178 -12.69 -1.72 5.95
N ASP A 179 -13.00 -2.98 5.66
CA ASP A 179 -13.84 -3.82 6.54
C ASP A 179 -13.26 -3.92 7.96
N ARG A 180 -11.95 -4.10 8.08
CA ARG A 180 -11.28 -4.13 9.39
C ARG A 180 -11.35 -2.79 10.10
N PHE A 181 -11.20 -1.69 9.37
CA PHE A 181 -11.34 -0.34 9.89
C PHE A 181 -12.77 -0.10 10.42
N ILE A 182 -13.79 -0.35 9.61
CA ILE A 182 -15.20 -0.25 10.00
C ILE A 182 -15.48 -1.07 11.27
N ALA A 183 -15.06 -2.34 11.29
CA ALA A 183 -15.28 -3.23 12.43
C ALA A 183 -14.59 -2.72 13.71
N THR A 184 -13.45 -2.05 13.59
CA THR A 184 -12.69 -1.50 14.71
C THR A 184 -13.36 -0.22 15.24
N VAL A 185 -13.71 0.71 14.35
CA VAL A 185 -14.29 2.02 14.73
C VAL A 185 -15.74 1.88 15.20
N SER A 186 -16.56 1.05 14.56
CA SER A 186 -17.97 0.86 14.90
C SER A 186 -18.17 0.35 16.32
N LYS A 187 -17.31 -0.57 16.76
CA LYS A 187 -17.39 -1.20 18.10
C LYS A 187 -16.85 -0.33 19.24
N ARG A 188 -16.15 0.76 18.91
CA ARG A 188 -15.59 1.65 19.92
C ARG A 188 -16.66 2.65 20.39
N GLU A 189 -16.90 2.66 21.68
CA GLU A 189 -17.75 3.64 22.37
C GLU A 189 -16.90 4.56 23.25
N ASP A 190 -15.82 4.02 23.81
CA ASP A 190 -14.94 4.76 24.71
C ASP A 190 -13.82 5.47 23.98
N LEU A 191 -13.49 6.68 24.43
CA LEU A 191 -12.35 7.46 23.99
C LEU A 191 -11.04 6.82 24.48
N LEU A 192 -9.99 6.92 23.67
CA LEU A 192 -8.66 6.51 24.07
C LEU A 192 -8.09 7.48 25.11
N THR A 193 -7.62 6.94 26.21
CA THR A 193 -6.85 7.65 27.25
C THR A 193 -5.36 7.42 27.11
N GLU A 194 -4.97 6.28 26.52
CA GLU A 194 -3.59 5.87 26.31
C GLU A 194 -3.36 5.37 24.88
N PHE A 195 -2.11 5.45 24.44
CA PHE A 195 -1.73 5.01 23.09
C PHE A 195 -1.74 3.47 22.98
N ASP A 196 -2.53 2.97 22.04
CA ASP A 196 -2.64 1.54 21.74
C ASP A 196 -1.83 1.19 20.47
N ASN A 197 -0.76 0.44 20.67
CA ASN A 197 0.12 -0.03 19.58
C ASN A 197 -0.61 -0.88 18.53
N ARG A 198 -1.57 -1.72 18.94
CA ARG A 198 -2.30 -2.60 18.05
C ARG A 198 -3.26 -1.79 17.18
N LEU A 199 -3.94 -0.85 17.81
CA LEU A 199 -4.85 0.06 17.13
C LEU A 199 -4.11 0.91 16.09
N TRP A 200 -2.98 1.50 16.49
CA TRP A 200 -2.09 2.22 15.55
C TRP A 200 -1.71 1.38 14.34
N LEU A 201 -1.23 0.15 14.56
CA LEU A 201 -0.78 -0.73 13.47
C LEU A 201 -1.94 -1.23 12.58
N SER A 202 -3.15 -1.31 13.12
CA SER A 202 -4.33 -1.79 12.39
C SER A 202 -5.03 -0.72 11.59
N LEU A 203 -4.94 0.55 11.99
CA LEU A 203 -5.69 1.65 11.39
C LEU A 203 -4.83 2.58 10.54
N VAL A 204 -3.60 2.91 10.98
CA VAL A 204 -2.76 3.92 10.33
C VAL A 204 -1.86 3.28 9.29
N ASP A 205 -1.95 3.77 8.05
CA ASP A 205 -0.99 3.42 7.00
C ASP A 205 0.32 4.17 7.24
N TYR A 206 0.28 5.49 7.30
CA TYR A 206 1.41 6.34 7.69
C TYR A 206 0.94 7.67 8.27
N ALA A 207 1.86 8.35 8.95
CA ALA A 207 1.68 9.72 9.42
C ALA A 207 2.65 10.64 8.68
N GLU A 208 2.20 11.82 8.27
CA GLU A 208 3.00 12.78 7.53
C GLU A 208 3.22 14.05 8.35
N VAL A 209 4.49 14.38 8.63
CA VAL A 209 4.85 15.58 9.39
C VAL A 209 5.00 16.76 8.45
N GLN A 210 4.20 17.80 8.67
CA GLN A 210 4.20 19.04 7.91
C GLN A 210 5.26 20.04 8.40
N ARG A 211 5.50 21.12 7.64
CA ARG A 211 6.48 22.17 7.99
C ARG A 211 6.14 22.93 9.26
N ASP A 212 4.87 23.15 9.51
CA ASP A 212 4.33 23.80 10.72
C ASP A 212 4.36 22.87 11.94
N GLY A 213 4.72 21.61 11.76
CA GLY A 213 4.76 20.60 12.80
C GLY A 213 3.45 19.85 12.98
N MET A 214 2.39 20.17 12.27
CA MET A 214 1.18 19.35 12.26
C MET A 214 1.46 17.96 11.69
N ILE A 215 0.68 17.00 12.11
CA ILE A 215 0.78 15.61 11.62
C ILE A 215 -0.53 15.26 10.92
N ASN A 216 -0.44 14.88 9.64
CA ASN A 216 -1.55 14.28 8.91
C ASN A 216 -1.48 12.76 9.07
N PHE A 217 -2.50 12.16 9.66
CA PHE A 217 -2.63 10.71 9.81
C PHE A 217 -3.43 10.17 8.62
N HIS A 218 -2.77 9.32 7.82
CA HIS A 218 -3.39 8.59 6.72
C HIS A 218 -3.78 7.21 7.21
N PHE A 219 -5.07 6.91 7.18
CA PHE A 219 -5.62 5.64 7.60
C PHE A 219 -5.73 4.67 6.41
N PHE A 220 -5.78 3.37 6.68
CA PHE A 220 -5.87 2.35 5.61
C PHE A 220 -7.15 2.40 4.79
N ASP A 221 -8.18 3.05 5.28
CA ASP A 221 -9.45 3.29 4.58
C ASP A 221 -9.40 4.51 3.64
N GLY A 222 -8.30 5.27 3.67
CA GLY A 222 -8.12 6.50 2.93
C GLY A 222 -8.51 7.78 3.68
N THR A 223 -9.02 7.66 4.93
CA THR A 223 -9.30 8.82 5.79
C THR A 223 -8.02 9.56 6.14
N GLU A 224 -8.06 10.88 6.15
CA GLU A 224 -6.97 11.76 6.54
C GLU A 224 -7.41 12.68 7.68
N ILE A 225 -6.61 12.75 8.74
CA ILE A 225 -6.89 13.61 9.91
C ILE A 225 -5.65 14.38 10.30
N PHE A 226 -5.75 15.72 10.26
CA PHE A 226 -4.71 16.64 10.71
C PHE A 226 -4.80 16.91 12.21
N ARG A 227 -3.65 16.85 12.92
CA ARG A 227 -3.51 17.25 14.34
C ARG A 227 -2.15 17.89 14.62
#